data_2af82de6acf6f02c032185d4f85b40dc
#
_entry.id   2af82de6acf6f02c032185d4f85b40dc
#
_cell.length_a   1.000
_cell.length_b   1.000
_cell.length_c   1.000
_cell.angle_alpha   90.00
_cell.angle_beta   90.00
_cell.angle_gamma   90.00
#
_symmetry.space_group_name_H-M   'P 1'
#
loop_
_entity.id
_entity.type
_entity.pdbx_description
1 polymer ?
#
loop_
_entity_poly.entity_id
_entity_poly.type
_entity_poly.pdbx_seq_one_letter_code
_entity_poly.pdbx_strand_id
1 'polypeptide(L)'
;YDKDIREPLFEFLEEQYGRIRILEEKQMGRSRADLVMVLPGAVAGVEIKSDADTYARLSRQVKDYNQFFDYNLIAVGSSHAHHIEEHVPDWWGIITIEQGEKDGKTWIDFYVLRKARENPNVDRKKTLGLLWRPELAHIQKINHMARYQEKSKKFVIDKILEKVPEKLLKEQISEELFERDYTKIEQEIREYRRQRRRL
;
A
#
# COMPACT_ATOMS: atom_id res chain seq x y z
N TYR A 1 -3.24 12.41 -17.94
CA TYR A 1 -1.93 12.65 -17.31
C TYR A 1 -1.60 11.57 -16.26
N ASP A 2 -2.45 11.32 -15.26
CA ASP A 2 -2.17 10.35 -14.18
C ASP A 2 -2.30 8.89 -14.64
N LYS A 3 -3.28 8.59 -15.50
CA LYS A 3 -3.49 7.25 -16.05
C LYS A 3 -2.38 6.80 -17.00
N ASP A 4 -1.81 7.73 -17.76
CA ASP A 4 -0.76 7.43 -18.73
C ASP A 4 0.58 7.05 -18.06
N ILE A 5 0.77 7.48 -16.80
CA ILE A 5 1.96 7.19 -15.99
C ILE A 5 1.83 5.84 -15.26
N ARG A 6 0.62 5.44 -14.85
CA ARG A 6 0.42 4.31 -13.95
C ARG A 6 0.83 2.97 -14.56
N GLU A 7 0.38 2.65 -15.76
CA GLU A 7 0.71 1.36 -16.39
C GLU A 7 2.22 1.21 -16.63
N PRO A 8 2.94 2.19 -17.24
CA PRO A 8 4.38 2.11 -17.35
C PRO A 8 5.11 2.05 -16.01
N LEU A 9 4.58 2.72 -14.96
CA LEU A 9 5.14 2.64 -13.61
C LEU A 9 4.97 1.23 -13.02
N PHE A 10 3.87 0.54 -13.28
CA PHE A 10 3.66 -0.83 -12.81
C PHE A 10 4.70 -1.76 -13.43
N GLU A 11 4.90 -1.70 -14.73
CA GLU A 11 5.93 -2.47 -15.44
C GLU A 11 7.33 -2.20 -14.86
N PHE A 12 7.66 -0.94 -14.66
CA PHE A 12 8.93 -0.55 -14.04
C PHE A 12 9.10 -1.11 -12.62
N LEU A 13 8.05 -1.04 -11.78
CA LEU A 13 8.09 -1.60 -10.42
C LEU A 13 8.23 -3.12 -10.43
N GLU A 14 7.56 -3.83 -11.34
CA GLU A 14 7.72 -5.27 -11.51
C GLU A 14 9.14 -5.65 -11.93
N GLU A 15 9.75 -4.90 -12.84
CA GLU A 15 11.15 -5.10 -13.24
C GLU A 15 12.13 -4.87 -12.07
N GLN A 16 11.87 -3.85 -11.25
CA GLN A 16 12.76 -3.49 -10.14
C GLN A 16 12.64 -4.42 -8.92
N TYR A 17 11.43 -4.90 -8.62
CA TYR A 17 11.12 -5.62 -7.38
C TYR A 17 10.72 -7.08 -7.60
N GLY A 18 10.57 -7.53 -8.83
CA GLY A 18 10.20 -8.89 -9.17
C GLY A 18 8.72 -9.18 -8.89
N ARG A 19 8.44 -10.25 -8.15
CA ARG A 19 7.06 -10.64 -7.84
C ARG A 19 6.40 -9.64 -6.91
N ILE A 20 5.55 -8.78 -7.47
CA ILE A 20 4.75 -7.81 -6.72
C ILE A 20 3.27 -7.92 -7.08
N ARG A 21 2.42 -7.31 -6.27
CA ARG A 21 1.03 -7.03 -6.60
C ARG A 21 0.72 -5.56 -6.34
N ILE A 22 0.14 -4.88 -7.29
CA ILE A 22 -0.28 -3.49 -7.17
C ILE A 22 -1.78 -3.43 -6.81
N LEU A 23 -2.10 -2.64 -5.79
CA LEU A 23 -3.46 -2.28 -5.40
C LEU A 23 -3.59 -0.77 -5.50
N GLU A 24 -4.52 -0.29 -6.34
CA GLU A 24 -4.69 1.13 -6.56
C GLU A 24 -5.63 1.79 -5.52
N GLU A 25 -5.39 3.06 -5.27
CA GLU A 25 -6.28 3.98 -4.54
C GLU A 25 -6.78 3.46 -3.18
N LYS A 26 -5.86 3.04 -2.30
CA LYS A 26 -6.21 2.55 -0.97
C LYS A 26 -6.34 3.65 0.06
N GLN A 27 -7.51 3.69 0.72
CA GLN A 27 -7.72 4.60 1.84
C GLN A 27 -6.80 4.25 3.01
N MET A 28 -6.07 5.24 3.51
CA MET A 28 -5.20 5.16 4.68
C MET A 28 -5.37 6.41 5.54
N GLY A 29 -5.94 6.28 6.72
CA GLY A 29 -6.21 7.42 7.59
C GLY A 29 -7.07 8.49 6.90
N ARG A 30 -6.53 9.70 6.78
CA ARG A 30 -7.16 10.83 6.10
C ARG A 30 -6.71 11.01 4.65
N SER A 31 -5.74 10.22 4.23
CA SER A 31 -5.19 10.24 2.87
C SER A 31 -5.60 8.98 2.12
N ARG A 32 -5.29 8.96 0.84
CA ARG A 32 -5.45 7.80 -0.04
C ARG A 32 -4.11 7.57 -0.72
N ALA A 33 -3.58 6.35 -0.61
CA ALA A 33 -2.40 5.95 -1.33
C ALA A 33 -2.74 5.80 -2.82
N ASP A 34 -1.93 6.35 -3.69
CA ASP A 34 -2.11 6.17 -5.13
C ASP A 34 -1.92 4.70 -5.47
N LEU A 35 -0.85 4.09 -4.99
CA LEU A 35 -0.59 2.66 -5.13
C LEU A 35 -0.14 2.05 -3.80
N VAL A 36 -0.56 0.81 -3.59
CA VAL A 36 0.00 -0.08 -2.57
C VAL A 36 0.66 -1.24 -3.28
N MET A 37 1.98 -1.34 -3.17
CA MET A 37 2.77 -2.43 -3.72
C MET A 37 2.97 -3.50 -2.64
N VAL A 38 2.42 -4.68 -2.88
CA VAL A 38 2.60 -5.84 -2.01
C VAL A 38 3.81 -6.61 -2.49
N LEU A 39 4.77 -6.81 -1.58
CA LEU A 39 5.99 -7.60 -1.81
C LEU A 39 5.95 -8.85 -0.93
N PRO A 40 6.74 -9.89 -1.22
CA PRO A 40 6.90 -10.99 -0.29
C PRO A 40 7.38 -10.50 1.09
N GLY A 41 6.54 -10.66 2.12
CA GLY A 41 6.84 -10.28 3.50
C GLY A 41 6.83 -8.77 3.81
N ALA A 42 6.33 -7.91 2.91
CA ALA A 42 6.25 -6.48 3.15
C ALA A 42 5.15 -5.79 2.33
N VAL A 43 4.75 -4.61 2.77
CA VAL A 43 3.80 -3.75 2.06
C VAL A 43 4.42 -2.37 1.88
N ALA A 44 4.46 -1.89 0.64
CA ALA A 44 4.99 -0.57 0.31
C ALA A 44 3.88 0.36 -0.19
N GLY A 45 3.97 1.64 0.18
CA GLY A 45 3.13 2.69 -0.38
C GLY A 45 3.90 3.46 -1.45
N VAL A 46 3.26 3.79 -2.56
CA VAL A 46 3.83 4.61 -3.64
C VAL A 46 2.92 5.79 -3.89
N GLU A 47 3.45 6.99 -3.68
CA GLU A 47 2.79 8.27 -4.02
C GLU A 47 3.28 8.73 -5.38
N ILE A 48 2.40 9.28 -6.20
CA ILE A 48 2.71 9.81 -7.53
C ILE A 48 2.51 11.32 -7.51
N LYS A 49 3.51 12.07 -7.97
CA LYS A 49 3.47 13.52 -8.14
C LYS A 49 3.94 13.89 -9.54
N SER A 50 3.00 14.19 -10.42
CA SER A 50 3.30 14.73 -11.74
C SER A 50 3.83 16.18 -11.63
N ASP A 51 4.42 16.69 -12.70
CA ASP A 51 4.92 18.09 -12.75
C ASP A 51 3.81 19.14 -12.53
N ALA A 52 2.56 18.78 -12.74
CA ALA A 52 1.40 19.65 -12.50
C ALA A 52 0.91 19.65 -11.04
N ASP A 53 1.40 18.73 -10.20
CA ASP A 53 0.99 18.61 -8.81
C ASP A 53 1.71 19.60 -7.89
N THR A 54 1.09 19.90 -6.75
CA THR A 54 1.68 20.72 -5.69
C THR A 54 1.99 19.92 -4.44
N TYR A 55 2.90 20.42 -3.62
CA TYR A 55 3.25 19.79 -2.32
C TYR A 55 2.28 20.13 -1.18
N ALA A 56 1.21 20.89 -1.44
CA ALA A 56 0.30 21.36 -0.38
C ALA A 56 -0.26 20.26 0.53
N ARG A 57 -0.45 19.04 0.01
CA ARG A 57 -0.96 17.89 0.77
C ARG A 57 0.12 16.89 1.17
N LEU A 58 1.35 17.03 0.65
CA LEU A 58 2.39 16.01 0.77
C LEU A 58 2.79 15.75 2.22
N SER A 59 2.94 16.79 3.06
CA SER A 59 3.31 16.61 4.47
C SER A 59 2.31 15.73 5.25
N ARG A 60 1.02 15.84 4.94
CA ARG A 60 -0.02 14.99 5.53
C ARG A 60 0.04 13.58 4.96
N GLN A 61 0.21 13.43 3.65
CA GLN A 61 0.36 12.14 2.99
C GLN A 61 1.55 11.39 3.56
N VAL A 62 2.72 12.03 3.69
CA VAL A 62 3.92 11.45 4.31
C VAL A 62 3.64 10.90 5.71
N LYS A 63 2.91 11.65 6.56
CA LYS A 63 2.54 11.18 7.91
C LYS A 63 1.67 9.93 7.86
N ASP A 64 0.69 9.89 6.96
CA ASP A 64 -0.19 8.74 6.81
C ASP A 64 0.60 7.55 6.26
N TYR A 65 1.37 7.70 5.18
CA TYR A 65 2.20 6.64 4.60
C TYR A 65 3.16 6.02 5.64
N ASN A 66 3.84 6.86 6.45
CA ASN A 66 4.76 6.39 7.48
C ASN A 66 4.10 5.52 8.55
N GLN A 67 2.80 5.60 8.72
CA GLN A 67 2.09 4.78 9.70
C GLN A 67 1.56 3.47 9.12
N PHE A 68 1.41 3.37 7.81
CA PHE A 68 0.74 2.23 7.18
C PHE A 68 1.69 1.22 6.52
N PHE A 69 2.83 1.65 6.00
CA PHE A 69 3.64 0.84 5.09
C PHE A 69 5.05 0.57 5.60
N ASP A 70 5.55 -0.64 5.32
CA ASP A 70 6.93 -1.04 5.65
C ASP A 70 7.96 -0.26 4.85
N TYR A 71 7.64 0.10 3.61
CA TYR A 71 8.44 0.93 2.72
C TYR A 71 7.57 2.00 2.09
N ASN A 72 8.16 3.13 1.80
CA ASN A 72 7.47 4.24 1.13
C ASN A 72 8.30 4.73 -0.04
N LEU A 73 7.65 4.98 -1.16
CA LEU A 73 8.24 5.54 -2.36
C LEU A 73 7.43 6.73 -2.84
N ILE A 74 8.13 7.66 -3.48
CA ILE A 74 7.49 8.72 -4.23
C ILE A 74 8.02 8.72 -5.66
N ALA A 75 7.11 8.71 -6.64
CA ALA A 75 7.40 8.88 -8.04
C ALA A 75 7.08 10.32 -8.44
N VAL A 76 8.07 11.07 -8.88
CA VAL A 76 7.94 12.51 -9.15
C VAL A 76 8.38 12.85 -10.56
N GLY A 77 7.69 13.80 -11.19
CA GLY A 77 8.15 14.41 -12.43
C GLY A 77 9.52 15.09 -12.25
N SER A 78 10.26 15.23 -13.34
CA SER A 78 11.63 15.74 -13.34
C SER A 78 11.77 17.14 -12.76
N SER A 79 10.74 18.00 -12.88
CA SER A 79 10.72 19.35 -12.28
C SER A 79 10.71 19.33 -10.76
N HIS A 80 10.14 18.30 -10.14
CA HIS A 80 10.08 18.11 -8.69
C HIS A 80 11.30 17.38 -8.11
N ALA A 81 12.05 16.66 -8.94
CA ALA A 81 13.12 15.77 -8.49
C ALA A 81 14.20 16.46 -7.65
N HIS A 82 14.52 17.73 -7.94
CA HIS A 82 15.57 18.48 -7.24
C HIS A 82 15.24 18.85 -5.80
N HIS A 83 13.96 18.97 -5.44
CA HIS A 83 13.53 19.43 -4.12
C HIS A 83 12.75 18.41 -3.32
N ILE A 84 12.42 17.26 -3.91
CA ILE A 84 11.58 16.27 -3.22
C ILE A 84 12.24 15.71 -1.95
N GLU A 85 13.56 15.65 -1.90
CA GLU A 85 14.31 15.18 -0.73
C GLU A 85 14.05 16.00 0.52
N GLU A 86 13.72 17.29 0.38
CA GLU A 86 13.37 18.18 1.49
C GLU A 86 11.96 17.92 2.07
N HIS A 87 11.12 17.20 1.31
CA HIS A 87 9.71 16.98 1.62
C HIS A 87 9.38 15.57 2.10
N VAL A 88 10.31 14.61 1.93
CA VAL A 88 10.13 13.22 2.34
C VAL A 88 11.27 12.75 3.23
N PRO A 89 11.01 11.87 4.22
CA PRO A 89 12.05 11.30 5.07
C PRO A 89 13.15 10.60 4.25
N ASP A 90 14.32 10.48 4.84
CA ASP A 90 15.51 9.90 4.21
C ASP A 90 15.41 8.39 3.92
N TRP A 91 14.45 7.70 4.52
CA TRP A 91 14.13 6.29 4.23
C TRP A 91 13.15 6.09 3.07
N TRP A 92 12.50 7.15 2.58
CA TRP A 92 11.66 7.05 1.40
C TRP A 92 12.50 6.82 0.14
N GLY A 93 12.03 5.91 -0.71
CA GLY A 93 12.56 5.78 -2.08
C GLY A 93 12.06 6.94 -2.95
N ILE A 94 12.90 7.35 -3.90
CA ILE A 94 12.58 8.38 -4.88
C ILE A 94 12.78 7.81 -6.27
N ILE A 95 11.75 7.90 -7.08
CA ILE A 95 11.73 7.54 -8.49
C ILE A 95 11.45 8.81 -9.29
N THR A 96 12.24 9.13 -10.29
CA THR A 96 11.92 10.20 -11.25
C THR A 96 11.14 9.65 -12.42
N ILE A 97 10.22 10.47 -12.91
CA ILE A 97 9.42 10.23 -14.10
C ILE A 97 9.91 11.21 -15.16
N GLU A 98 10.49 10.69 -16.23
CA GLU A 98 10.84 11.46 -17.40
C GLU A 98 9.86 11.16 -18.51
N GLN A 99 9.39 12.20 -19.19
CA GLN A 99 8.48 12.04 -20.31
C GLN A 99 8.82 13.03 -21.42
N GLY A 100 8.60 12.60 -22.63
CA GLY A 100 8.84 13.44 -23.80
C GLY A 100 8.08 12.96 -25.01
N GLU A 101 8.23 13.67 -26.11
CA GLU A 101 7.65 13.31 -27.40
C GLU A 101 8.78 13.18 -28.43
N LYS A 102 8.77 12.07 -29.18
CA LYS A 102 9.67 11.82 -30.28
C LYS A 102 8.89 11.19 -31.44
N ASP A 103 9.03 11.78 -32.64
CA ASP A 103 8.34 11.30 -33.86
C ASP A 103 6.81 11.17 -33.70
N GLY A 104 6.18 12.09 -32.93
CA GLY A 104 4.74 12.08 -32.65
C GLY A 104 4.31 11.00 -31.65
N LYS A 105 5.25 10.34 -30.97
CA LYS A 105 4.99 9.35 -29.93
C LYS A 105 5.49 9.84 -28.58
N THR A 106 4.63 9.78 -27.57
CA THR A 106 5.00 10.05 -26.18
C THR A 106 5.79 8.86 -25.65
N TRP A 107 6.87 9.13 -24.93
CA TRP A 107 7.62 8.14 -24.16
C TRP A 107 7.67 8.53 -22.69
N ILE A 108 7.77 7.54 -21.81
CA ILE A 108 7.88 7.70 -20.37
C ILE A 108 8.97 6.75 -19.90
N ASP A 109 9.92 7.27 -19.10
CA ASP A 109 11.00 6.52 -18.46
C ASP A 109 11.04 6.79 -16.98
N PHE A 110 11.60 5.86 -16.22
CA PHE A 110 11.71 5.94 -14.76
C PHE A 110 13.13 5.66 -14.29
N TYR A 111 13.60 6.43 -13.31
CA TYR A 111 14.93 6.27 -12.72
C TYR A 111 14.84 6.27 -11.21
N VAL A 112 15.50 5.31 -10.54
CA VAL A 112 15.61 5.29 -9.09
C VAL A 112 16.71 6.24 -8.64
N LEU A 113 16.33 7.39 -8.08
CA LEU A 113 17.30 8.34 -7.49
C LEU A 113 17.73 7.91 -6.10
N ARG A 114 16.82 7.38 -5.31
CA ARG A 114 17.06 6.89 -3.95
C ARG A 114 16.29 5.60 -3.70
N LYS A 115 16.99 4.56 -3.25
CA LYS A 115 16.34 3.30 -2.84
C LYS A 115 15.58 3.50 -1.54
N ALA A 116 14.39 2.91 -1.43
CA ALA A 116 13.66 2.89 -0.18
C ALA A 116 14.39 2.04 0.87
N ARG A 117 14.35 2.51 2.13
CA ARG A 117 14.78 1.76 3.32
C ARG A 117 13.58 1.44 4.18
N GLU A 118 13.70 0.47 5.07
CA GLU A 118 12.62 0.08 5.96
C GLU A 118 12.16 1.27 6.81
N ASN A 119 10.86 1.45 6.91
CA ASN A 119 10.24 2.53 7.64
C ASN A 119 10.29 2.25 9.16
N PRO A 120 10.95 3.10 9.96
CA PRO A 120 11.06 2.90 11.40
C PRO A 120 9.78 3.24 12.19
N ASN A 121 8.78 3.84 11.54
CA ASN A 121 7.59 4.40 12.19
C ASN A 121 6.28 3.68 11.86
N VAL A 122 6.34 2.48 11.26
CA VAL A 122 5.14 1.75 10.89
C VAL A 122 4.32 1.35 12.13
N ASP A 123 3.02 1.62 12.09
CA ASP A 123 2.05 1.14 13.07
C ASP A 123 1.34 -0.11 12.51
N ARG A 124 1.76 -1.27 12.96
CA ARG A 124 1.24 -2.55 12.49
C ARG A 124 -0.27 -2.70 12.63
N LYS A 125 -0.87 -2.01 13.62
CA LYS A 125 -2.32 -1.93 13.77
C LYS A 125 -2.99 -1.27 12.56
N LYS A 126 -2.36 -0.25 11.99
CA LYS A 126 -2.86 0.44 10.80
C LYS A 126 -2.66 -0.40 9.55
N THR A 127 -1.52 -1.07 9.40
CA THR A 127 -1.31 -2.02 8.31
C THR A 127 -2.37 -3.12 8.31
N LEU A 128 -2.67 -3.73 9.47
CA LEU A 128 -3.77 -4.68 9.64
C LEU A 128 -5.14 -4.08 9.30
N GLY A 129 -5.29 -2.77 9.49
CA GLY A 129 -6.49 -2.04 9.11
C GLY A 129 -6.81 -2.09 7.61
N LEU A 130 -5.82 -2.32 6.75
CA LEU A 130 -5.97 -2.50 5.30
C LEU A 130 -6.66 -3.83 4.94
N LEU A 131 -6.59 -4.81 5.85
CA LEU A 131 -7.20 -6.11 5.65
C LEU A 131 -8.71 -6.05 5.88
N TRP A 132 -9.45 -6.92 5.19
CA TRP A 132 -10.87 -7.10 5.40
C TRP A 132 -11.14 -8.16 6.47
N ARG A 133 -12.38 -8.22 6.95
CA ARG A 133 -12.75 -9.17 8.02
C ARG A 133 -12.47 -10.64 7.68
N PRO A 134 -12.75 -11.14 6.46
CA PRO A 134 -12.38 -12.50 6.06
C PRO A 134 -10.88 -12.77 6.14
N GLU A 135 -10.04 -11.83 5.70
CA GLU A 135 -8.57 -11.95 5.75
C GLU A 135 -8.06 -11.99 7.20
N LEU A 136 -8.59 -11.11 8.07
CA LEU A 136 -8.29 -11.18 9.51
C LEU A 136 -8.75 -12.50 10.14
N ALA A 137 -9.90 -13.03 9.71
CA ALA A 137 -10.38 -14.34 10.18
C ALA A 137 -9.49 -15.50 9.71
N HIS A 138 -8.90 -15.38 8.50
CA HIS A 138 -7.91 -16.34 8.02
C HIS A 138 -6.61 -16.28 8.84
N ILE A 139 -6.09 -15.09 9.14
CA ILE A 139 -4.94 -14.92 10.06
C ILE A 139 -5.23 -15.55 11.43
N GLN A 140 -6.41 -15.33 12.00
CA GLN A 140 -6.80 -15.98 13.25
C GLN A 140 -6.76 -17.53 13.13
N LYS A 141 -7.29 -18.06 12.03
CA LYS A 141 -7.38 -19.51 11.78
C LYS A 141 -5.98 -20.14 11.70
N ILE A 142 -5.07 -19.58 10.91
CA ILE A 142 -3.71 -20.14 10.71
C ILE A 142 -2.85 -20.03 11.96
N ASN A 143 -3.16 -19.08 12.86
CA ASN A 143 -2.51 -18.94 14.17
C ASN A 143 -3.27 -19.63 15.32
N HIS A 144 -4.20 -20.53 15.02
CA HIS A 144 -4.99 -21.29 16.01
C HIS A 144 -5.68 -20.39 17.06
N MET A 145 -6.10 -19.21 16.67
CA MET A 145 -6.79 -18.26 17.55
C MET A 145 -8.29 -18.53 17.58
N ALA A 146 -8.93 -18.11 18.67
CA ALA A 146 -10.40 -18.14 18.75
C ALA A 146 -11.05 -17.26 17.67
N ARG A 147 -12.19 -17.68 17.15
CA ARG A 147 -13.00 -16.88 16.22
C ARG A 147 -13.78 -15.83 17.00
N TYR A 148 -13.50 -14.55 16.74
CA TYR A 148 -14.20 -13.43 17.36
C TYR A 148 -15.24 -12.85 16.40
N GLN A 149 -16.23 -13.66 15.98
CA GLN A 149 -17.21 -13.29 14.95
C GLN A 149 -18.06 -12.07 15.33
N GLU A 150 -18.51 -12.01 16.60
CA GLU A 150 -19.36 -10.92 17.10
C GLU A 150 -18.57 -9.68 17.58
N LYS A 151 -17.24 -9.73 17.53
CA LYS A 151 -16.40 -8.61 17.98
C LYS A 151 -16.11 -7.64 16.85
N SER A 152 -15.82 -6.39 17.21
CA SER A 152 -15.43 -5.35 16.24
C SER A 152 -14.13 -5.71 15.53
N LYS A 153 -13.92 -5.13 14.34
CA LYS A 153 -12.65 -5.26 13.58
C LYS A 153 -11.46 -4.83 14.44
N LYS A 154 -11.61 -3.73 15.19
CA LYS A 154 -10.58 -3.22 16.10
C LYS A 154 -10.18 -4.24 17.15
N PHE A 155 -11.16 -4.87 17.80
CA PHE A 155 -10.91 -5.92 18.80
C PHE A 155 -10.11 -7.09 18.22
N VAL A 156 -10.49 -7.55 17.03
CA VAL A 156 -9.79 -8.65 16.35
C VAL A 156 -8.34 -8.28 16.02
N ILE A 157 -8.12 -7.08 15.49
CA ILE A 157 -6.77 -6.55 15.23
C ILE A 157 -5.94 -6.53 16.51
N ASP A 158 -6.48 -6.00 17.62
CA ASP A 158 -5.78 -5.95 18.89
C ASP A 158 -5.39 -7.35 19.38
N LYS A 159 -6.27 -8.34 19.22
CA LYS A 159 -5.99 -9.75 19.58
C LYS A 159 -4.95 -10.42 18.67
N ILE A 160 -4.93 -10.09 17.40
CA ILE A 160 -3.89 -10.57 16.47
C ILE A 160 -2.52 -10.01 16.89
N LEU A 161 -2.44 -8.71 17.16
CA LEU A 161 -1.21 -8.05 17.62
C LEU A 161 -0.67 -8.61 18.95
N GLU A 162 -1.56 -9.02 19.86
CA GLU A 162 -1.16 -9.63 21.13
C GLU A 162 -0.56 -11.03 20.98
N LYS A 163 -0.97 -11.78 19.95
CA LYS A 163 -0.68 -13.21 19.86
C LYS A 163 0.29 -13.61 18.74
N VAL A 164 0.34 -12.84 17.67
CA VAL A 164 1.16 -13.17 16.49
C VAL A 164 2.45 -12.36 16.51
N PRO A 165 3.63 -13.00 16.47
CA PRO A 165 4.91 -12.31 16.42
C PRO A 165 5.00 -11.40 15.19
N GLU A 166 5.59 -10.23 15.34
CA GLU A 166 5.59 -9.19 14.30
C GLU A 166 6.15 -9.67 12.96
N LYS A 167 7.26 -10.40 12.97
CA LYS A 167 7.88 -10.93 11.74
C LYS A 167 6.91 -11.84 10.98
N LEU A 168 6.27 -12.77 11.68
CA LEU A 168 5.28 -13.67 11.08
C LEU A 168 4.05 -12.89 10.59
N LEU A 169 3.63 -11.90 11.36
CA LEU A 169 2.49 -11.06 11.00
C LEU A 169 2.73 -10.26 9.72
N LYS A 170 3.94 -9.72 9.52
CA LYS A 170 4.31 -9.05 8.26
C LYS A 170 4.14 -9.99 7.06
N GLU A 171 4.63 -11.21 7.16
CA GLU A 171 4.51 -12.23 6.11
C GLU A 171 3.03 -12.53 5.82
N GLN A 172 2.24 -12.79 6.87
CA GLN A 172 0.82 -13.11 6.73
C GLN A 172 -0.01 -11.96 6.16
N ILE A 173 0.24 -10.71 6.57
CA ILE A 173 -0.43 -9.53 5.98
C ILE A 173 -0.12 -9.44 4.48
N SER A 174 1.14 -9.61 4.12
CA SER A 174 1.57 -9.59 2.72
C SER A 174 0.87 -10.69 1.91
N GLU A 175 0.81 -11.92 2.42
CA GLU A 175 0.14 -13.04 1.76
C GLU A 175 -1.36 -12.77 1.56
N GLU A 176 -2.07 -12.29 2.58
CA GLU A 176 -3.50 -11.95 2.47
C GLU A 176 -3.74 -10.89 1.39
N LEU A 177 -2.93 -9.84 1.35
CA LEU A 177 -3.04 -8.80 0.33
C LEU A 177 -2.65 -9.31 -1.05
N PHE A 178 -1.66 -10.21 -1.13
CA PHE A 178 -1.18 -10.79 -2.38
C PHE A 178 -2.23 -11.70 -3.03
N GLU A 179 -2.89 -12.54 -2.22
CA GLU A 179 -3.90 -13.50 -2.67
C GLU A 179 -5.33 -12.93 -2.68
N ARG A 180 -5.50 -11.65 -2.36
CA ARG A 180 -6.82 -11.00 -2.28
C ARG A 180 -7.62 -11.19 -3.56
N ASP A 181 -8.72 -11.93 -3.47
CA ASP A 181 -9.72 -12.08 -4.53
C ASP A 181 -10.91 -11.16 -4.25
N TYR A 182 -11.01 -10.07 -5.00
CA TYR A 182 -12.08 -9.08 -4.82
C TYR A 182 -13.47 -9.69 -5.04
N THR A 183 -13.63 -10.57 -6.02
CA THR A 183 -14.93 -11.19 -6.34
C THR A 183 -15.40 -12.09 -5.21
N LYS A 184 -14.52 -12.95 -4.71
CA LYS A 184 -14.80 -13.85 -3.60
C LYS A 184 -15.13 -13.09 -2.32
N ILE A 185 -14.33 -12.09 -2.00
CA ILE A 185 -14.51 -11.31 -0.75
C ILE A 185 -15.79 -10.48 -0.81
N GLU A 186 -16.17 -9.93 -1.96
CA GLU A 186 -17.45 -9.24 -2.11
C GLU A 186 -18.64 -10.18 -1.88
N GLN A 187 -18.57 -11.42 -2.35
CA GLN A 187 -19.59 -12.43 -2.09
C GLN A 187 -19.68 -12.74 -0.60
N GLU A 188 -18.57 -12.99 0.09
CA GLU A 188 -18.52 -13.26 1.53
C GLU A 188 -19.08 -12.07 2.35
N ILE A 189 -18.76 -10.83 1.98
CA ILE A 189 -19.30 -9.62 2.62
C ILE A 189 -20.82 -9.51 2.40
N ARG A 190 -21.31 -9.81 1.19
CA ARG A 190 -22.75 -9.80 0.89
C ARG A 190 -23.51 -10.85 1.70
N GLU A 191 -22.97 -12.06 1.80
CA GLU A 191 -23.56 -13.14 2.61
C GLU A 191 -23.60 -12.79 4.11
N TYR A 192 -22.50 -12.26 4.65
CA TYR A 192 -22.45 -11.80 6.04
C TYR A 192 -23.48 -10.71 6.34
N ARG A 193 -23.63 -9.73 5.45
CA ARG A 193 -24.65 -8.67 5.58
C ARG A 193 -26.08 -9.21 5.51
N ARG A 194 -26.34 -10.22 4.68
CA ARG A 194 -27.66 -10.89 4.60
C ARG A 194 -27.98 -11.63 5.88
N GLN A 195 -27.02 -12.34 6.47
CA GLN A 195 -27.22 -13.08 7.72
C GLN A 195 -27.55 -12.13 8.88
N ARG A 196 -26.84 -10.99 9.00
CA ARG A 196 -27.12 -9.99 10.05
C ARG A 196 -28.48 -9.28 9.93
N ARG A 197 -29.05 -9.19 8.73
CA ARG A 197 -30.39 -8.58 8.53
C ARG A 197 -31.53 -9.54 8.85
N ARG A 198 -31.25 -10.81 9.07
CA ARG A 198 -32.24 -11.84 9.40
C ARG A 198 -32.31 -12.16 10.90
N LEU A 199 -31.43 -11.55 11.68
CA LEU A 199 -31.43 -11.54 13.14
C LEU A 199 -31.99 -10.20 13.66
#